data_4d3fef83b341470d83650933da72492f
#
_entry.id   4d3fef83b341470d83650933da72492f
#
_cell.length_a   1.000
_cell.length_b   1.000
_cell.length_c   1.000
_cell.angle_alpha   90.00
_cell.angle_beta   90.00
_cell.angle_gamma   90.00
#
_symmetry.space_group_name_H-M   'P 1'
#
loop_
_entity.id
_entity.type
_entity.pdbx_description
1 polymer ?
#
loop_
_entity_poly.entity_id
_entity_poly.type
_entity_poly.pdbx_seq_one_letter_code
_entity_poly.pdbx_strand_id
1 'polypeptide(L)'
;LGYGDLKCYGAKNVETPHVDKLASEGIRFTNAHTVAATSTPSRYSLLTGEYAWRRPDTDIAAGDVKMIIRPEQYTMADMFKSAGYATAAIGKWHLGLGDKTGGQDWNAPLPAALGDLGFDYHYIMAATADRVPCVFIENGKVANYDPSDPIEVSYTKNFPGEPTGKDNPELQYNLHPSNGHAMSIVNGISRIGYMKGGGTARWKAE
;
A
#
# COMPACT_ATOMS: atom_id res chain seq x y z
N LEU A 1 15.33 3.31 -1.77
CA LEU A 1 16.77 3.56 -1.81
C LEU A 1 17.41 2.64 -2.84
N GLY A 2 18.24 3.20 -3.71
CA GLY A 2 19.02 2.44 -4.67
C GLY A 2 20.33 1.94 -4.07
N TYR A 3 20.99 1.04 -4.78
CA TYR A 3 22.28 0.51 -4.36
C TYR A 3 23.33 1.60 -4.12
N GLY A 4 23.33 2.66 -4.93
CA GLY A 4 24.27 3.79 -4.84
C GLY A 4 23.91 4.87 -3.82
N ASP A 5 22.80 4.73 -3.09
CA ASP A 5 22.32 5.74 -2.13
C ASP A 5 22.88 5.55 -0.72
N LEU A 6 23.42 4.39 -0.42
CA LEU A 6 23.94 4.04 0.89
C LEU A 6 25.46 4.13 0.95
N LYS A 7 26.01 4.72 2.03
CA LYS A 7 27.45 4.89 2.19
C LYS A 7 28.20 3.56 2.28
N CYS A 8 27.62 2.56 2.93
CA CYS A 8 28.18 1.21 2.98
C CYS A 8 28.31 0.53 1.61
N TYR A 9 27.64 1.04 0.58
CA TYR A 9 27.79 0.64 -0.82
C TYR A 9 28.54 1.68 -1.68
N GLY A 10 29.14 2.70 -1.07
CA GLY A 10 29.99 3.67 -1.74
C GLY A 10 29.34 4.98 -2.14
N ALA A 11 28.17 5.33 -1.61
CA ALA A 11 27.57 6.65 -1.79
C ALA A 11 28.54 7.75 -1.34
N LYS A 12 28.65 8.83 -2.14
CA LYS A 12 29.58 9.94 -1.87
C LYS A 12 28.90 11.19 -1.33
N ASN A 13 27.63 11.40 -1.68
CA ASN A 13 26.92 12.66 -1.48
C ASN A 13 25.88 12.60 -0.33
N VAL A 14 25.66 11.44 0.23
CA VAL A 14 24.67 11.22 1.30
C VAL A 14 25.31 10.43 2.43
N GLU A 15 25.11 10.89 3.65
CA GLU A 15 25.51 10.16 4.87
C GLU A 15 24.35 9.29 5.36
N THR A 16 24.63 8.01 5.62
CA THR A 16 23.62 7.02 6.04
C THR A 16 24.07 6.27 7.30
N PRO A 17 24.42 6.98 8.41
CA PRO A 17 25.13 6.39 9.54
C PRO A 17 24.38 5.24 10.22
N HIS A 18 23.06 5.33 10.33
CA HIS A 18 22.25 4.28 10.96
C HIS A 18 22.16 3.02 10.12
N VAL A 19 22.04 3.16 8.80
CA VAL A 19 22.03 2.02 7.87
C VAL A 19 23.43 1.41 7.75
N ASP A 20 24.45 2.24 7.76
CA ASP A 20 25.86 1.79 7.74
C ASP A 20 26.22 1.03 9.01
N LYS A 21 25.72 1.47 10.17
CA LYS A 21 25.85 0.73 11.43
C LYS A 21 25.18 -0.65 11.32
N LEU A 22 23.94 -0.71 10.86
CA LEU A 22 23.24 -1.98 10.62
C LEU A 22 24.02 -2.91 9.69
N ALA A 23 24.58 -2.35 8.61
CA ALA A 23 25.42 -3.11 7.66
C ALA A 23 26.71 -3.64 8.30
N SER A 24 27.31 -2.92 9.26
CA SER A 24 28.52 -3.34 9.97
C SER A 24 28.26 -4.41 11.04
N GLU A 25 27.05 -4.44 11.59
CA GLU A 25 26.63 -5.38 12.63
C GLU A 25 25.93 -6.64 12.07
N GLY A 26 25.54 -6.61 10.79
CA GLY A 26 24.78 -7.67 10.13
C GLY A 26 25.46 -8.22 8.88
N ILE A 27 24.63 -8.70 7.94
CA ILE A 27 25.06 -9.22 6.65
C ILE A 27 24.74 -8.23 5.55
N ARG A 28 25.75 -7.83 4.80
CA ARG A 28 25.62 -6.99 3.61
C ARG A 28 25.67 -7.83 2.34
N PHE A 29 24.56 -7.89 1.63
CA PHE A 29 24.48 -8.59 0.34
C PHE A 29 25.01 -7.71 -0.77
N THR A 30 25.99 -8.19 -1.53
CA THR A 30 26.59 -7.45 -2.65
C THR A 30 25.97 -7.79 -3.99
N ASN A 31 25.13 -8.81 -4.06
CA ASN A 31 24.46 -9.26 -5.29
C ASN A 31 23.05 -9.79 -4.99
N ALA A 32 22.23 -8.97 -4.33
CA ALA A 32 20.83 -9.29 -4.06
C ALA A 32 19.91 -8.63 -5.09
N HIS A 33 18.96 -9.39 -5.60
CA HIS A 33 18.00 -8.92 -6.61
C HIS A 33 16.57 -9.14 -6.10
N THR A 34 15.70 -8.17 -6.37
CA THR A 34 14.26 -8.35 -6.19
C THR A 34 13.73 -9.29 -7.26
N VAL A 35 12.67 -10.03 -6.94
CA VAL A 35 12.05 -11.01 -7.88
C VAL A 35 11.26 -10.35 -8.99
N ALA A 36 10.88 -9.09 -8.83
CA ALA A 36 10.15 -8.29 -9.83
C ALA A 36 10.46 -6.80 -9.69
N ALA A 37 10.27 -6.05 -10.76
CA ALA A 37 10.46 -4.59 -10.78
C ALA A 37 9.25 -3.81 -10.24
N THR A 38 8.09 -4.46 -10.08
CA THR A 38 6.84 -3.84 -9.64
C THR A 38 6.45 -4.24 -8.23
N SER A 39 5.58 -3.44 -7.62
CA SER A 39 5.30 -3.46 -6.19
C SER A 39 4.66 -4.75 -5.68
N THR A 40 3.47 -5.10 -6.18
CA THR A 40 2.70 -6.25 -5.68
C THR A 40 3.50 -7.55 -5.74
N PRO A 41 4.09 -7.95 -6.89
CA PRO A 41 4.84 -9.21 -6.96
C PRO A 41 6.09 -9.22 -6.09
N SER A 42 6.83 -8.11 -5.98
CA SER A 42 8.01 -8.05 -5.11
C SER A 42 7.63 -8.16 -3.63
N ARG A 43 6.56 -7.47 -3.20
CA ARG A 43 6.07 -7.53 -1.82
C ARG A 43 5.54 -8.90 -1.45
N TYR A 44 4.77 -9.51 -2.37
CA TYR A 44 4.27 -10.87 -2.19
C TYR A 44 5.43 -11.84 -1.94
N SER A 45 6.41 -11.84 -2.83
CA SER A 45 7.55 -12.76 -2.73
C SER A 45 8.41 -12.51 -1.48
N LEU A 46 8.59 -11.24 -1.09
CA LEU A 46 9.34 -10.89 0.13
C LEU A 46 8.66 -11.45 1.39
N LEU A 47 7.34 -11.30 1.48
CA LEU A 47 6.60 -11.72 2.67
C LEU A 47 6.37 -13.23 2.75
N THR A 48 6.23 -13.91 1.62
CA THR A 48 5.82 -15.32 1.56
C THR A 48 6.95 -16.29 1.24
N GLY A 49 8.08 -15.80 0.72
CA GLY A 49 9.15 -16.66 0.21
C GLY A 49 8.80 -17.36 -1.11
N GLU A 50 7.64 -17.07 -1.71
CA GLU A 50 7.19 -17.66 -2.96
C GLU A 50 7.40 -16.71 -4.14
N TYR A 51 7.76 -17.25 -5.30
CA TYR A 51 7.80 -16.45 -6.53
C TYR A 51 6.39 -16.04 -6.96
N ALA A 52 6.18 -14.75 -7.13
CA ALA A 52 4.90 -14.17 -7.51
C ALA A 52 4.36 -14.71 -8.86
N TRP A 53 5.23 -14.95 -9.83
CA TRP A 53 4.85 -15.48 -11.15
C TRP A 53 4.21 -16.89 -11.11
N ARG A 54 4.26 -17.59 -9.97
CA ARG A 54 3.55 -18.86 -9.76
C ARG A 54 2.05 -18.66 -9.49
N ARG A 55 1.61 -17.41 -9.32
CA ARG A 55 0.21 -17.06 -9.04
C ARG A 55 -0.31 -16.02 -10.03
N PRO A 56 -1.50 -16.25 -10.62
CA PRO A 56 -2.06 -15.31 -11.59
C PRO A 56 -2.57 -14.00 -10.98
N ASP A 57 -2.81 -13.94 -9.67
CA ASP A 57 -3.39 -12.81 -8.95
C ASP A 57 -2.36 -11.88 -8.28
N THR A 58 -1.09 -12.00 -8.63
CA THR A 58 0.01 -11.21 -8.07
C THR A 58 0.52 -10.09 -8.98
N ASP A 59 -0.24 -9.71 -9.98
CA ASP A 59 0.05 -8.53 -10.81
C ASP A 59 -0.25 -7.22 -10.05
N ILE A 60 -0.01 -6.07 -10.67
CA ILE A 60 -0.18 -4.76 -10.01
C ILE A 60 -1.62 -4.61 -9.50
N ALA A 61 -1.77 -4.65 -8.19
CA ALA A 61 -3.07 -4.66 -7.54
C ALA A 61 -3.77 -3.29 -7.57
N ALA A 62 -5.08 -3.30 -7.75
CA ALA A 62 -5.95 -2.15 -7.42
C ALA A 62 -6.06 -1.97 -5.89
N GLY A 63 -6.58 -0.81 -5.45
CA GLY A 63 -6.70 -0.52 -4.02
C GLY A 63 -7.82 -1.29 -3.31
N ASP A 64 -8.78 -1.81 -4.08
CA ASP A 64 -9.93 -2.56 -3.61
C ASP A 64 -9.83 -4.08 -3.89
N VAL A 65 -8.65 -4.58 -4.21
CA VAL A 65 -8.46 -6.02 -4.41
C VAL A 65 -8.53 -6.76 -3.07
N LYS A 66 -9.09 -7.96 -3.09
CA LYS A 66 -9.07 -8.86 -1.92
C LYS A 66 -7.64 -9.17 -1.49
N MET A 67 -7.45 -9.59 -0.26
CA MET A 67 -6.15 -9.99 0.25
C MET A 67 -5.54 -11.12 -0.62
N ILE A 68 -4.34 -10.88 -1.14
CA ILE A 68 -3.64 -11.78 -2.06
C ILE A 68 -2.93 -12.89 -1.30
N ILE A 69 -2.30 -12.56 -0.17
CA ILE A 69 -1.70 -13.54 0.73
C ILE A 69 -2.84 -14.21 1.52
N ARG A 70 -2.91 -15.53 1.46
CA ARG A 70 -3.96 -16.27 2.18
C ARG A 70 -3.66 -16.26 3.68
N PRO A 71 -4.67 -16.14 4.56
CA PRO A 71 -4.49 -16.14 6.01
C PRO A 71 -3.72 -17.35 6.56
N GLU A 72 -3.88 -18.51 5.92
CA GLU A 72 -3.19 -19.75 6.30
C GLU A 72 -1.75 -19.87 5.75
N GLN A 73 -1.32 -18.92 4.94
CA GLN A 73 0.01 -18.93 4.35
C GLN A 73 1.04 -18.38 5.36
N TYR A 74 2.04 -19.19 5.67
CA TYR A 74 3.13 -18.77 6.56
C TYR A 74 3.92 -17.62 5.95
N THR A 75 4.09 -16.56 6.70
CA THR A 75 4.73 -15.33 6.23
C THR A 75 6.02 -15.02 7.00
N MET A 76 6.78 -14.05 6.51
CA MET A 76 7.93 -13.50 7.23
C MET A 76 7.52 -12.93 8.61
N ALA A 77 6.31 -12.36 8.75
CA ALA A 77 5.81 -11.87 10.03
C ALA A 77 5.57 -13.02 11.00
N ASP A 78 4.97 -14.13 10.56
CA ASP A 78 4.79 -15.34 11.37
C ASP A 78 6.14 -15.91 11.83
N MET A 79 7.12 -15.92 10.95
CA MET A 79 8.48 -16.38 11.28
C MET A 79 9.09 -15.56 12.41
N PHE A 80 9.06 -14.24 12.33
CA PHE A 80 9.58 -13.37 13.38
C PHE A 80 8.77 -13.48 14.68
N LYS A 81 7.44 -13.53 14.56
CA LYS A 81 6.56 -13.73 15.72
C LYS A 81 6.83 -15.04 16.45
N SER A 82 7.07 -16.13 15.71
CA SER A 82 7.45 -17.42 16.31
C SER A 82 8.80 -17.39 17.05
N ALA A 83 9.67 -16.45 16.69
CA ALA A 83 10.93 -16.19 17.35
C ALA A 83 10.84 -15.16 18.50
N GLY A 84 9.62 -14.74 18.88
CA GLY A 84 9.36 -13.82 19.99
C GLY A 84 9.49 -12.33 19.66
N TYR A 85 9.54 -11.96 18.38
CA TYR A 85 9.54 -10.56 17.97
C TYR A 85 8.13 -9.99 17.93
N ALA A 86 7.99 -8.71 18.29
CA ALA A 86 6.82 -7.91 17.94
C ALA A 86 6.89 -7.53 16.46
N THR A 87 5.77 -7.62 15.77
CA THR A 87 5.71 -7.43 14.31
C THR A 87 4.81 -6.26 13.94
N ALA A 88 5.27 -5.39 13.05
CA ALA A 88 4.48 -4.26 12.57
C ALA A 88 4.66 -4.01 11.08
N ALA A 89 3.58 -3.60 10.41
CA ALA A 89 3.60 -3.12 9.03
C ALA A 89 3.19 -1.65 9.00
N ILE A 90 4.08 -0.78 8.51
CA ILE A 90 3.86 0.66 8.43
C ILE A 90 4.06 1.16 6.99
N GLY A 91 3.09 1.91 6.48
CA GLY A 91 3.17 2.54 5.16
C GLY A 91 2.45 1.78 4.06
N LYS A 92 3.02 1.71 2.86
CA LYS A 92 2.39 1.07 1.70
C LYS A 92 2.21 -0.43 1.88
N TRP A 93 0.98 -0.93 1.69
CA TRP A 93 0.68 -2.37 1.69
C TRP A 93 0.70 -2.97 0.28
N HIS A 94 -0.26 -2.66 -0.56
CA HIS A 94 -0.38 -3.06 -1.97
C HIS A 94 -0.47 -4.58 -2.22
N LEU A 95 -1.06 -5.31 -1.28
CA LEU A 95 -1.29 -6.77 -1.36
C LEU A 95 -2.75 -7.14 -1.08
N GLY A 96 -3.65 -6.17 -1.25
CA GLY A 96 -5.07 -6.36 -1.05
C GLY A 96 -5.49 -6.46 0.42
N LEU A 97 -6.78 -6.28 0.66
CA LEU A 97 -7.41 -6.33 1.97
C LEU A 97 -8.83 -6.87 1.80
N GLY A 98 -9.36 -7.49 2.85
CA GLY A 98 -10.69 -8.06 2.81
C GLY A 98 -10.75 -9.39 2.02
N ASP A 99 -11.93 -9.95 1.92
CA ASP A 99 -12.19 -11.29 1.38
C ASP A 99 -12.68 -11.29 -0.06
N LYS A 100 -13.10 -10.13 -0.60
CA LYS A 100 -13.69 -10.00 -1.93
C LYS A 100 -13.24 -8.73 -2.63
N THR A 101 -12.73 -8.84 -3.85
CA THR A 101 -12.35 -7.68 -4.69
C THR A 101 -13.56 -6.80 -4.96
N GLY A 102 -13.46 -5.50 -4.70
CA GLY A 102 -14.54 -4.51 -4.84
C GLY A 102 -15.69 -4.69 -3.84
N GLY A 103 -15.51 -5.55 -2.85
CA GLY A 103 -16.52 -5.83 -1.83
C GLY A 103 -16.17 -5.34 -0.42
N GLN A 104 -15.08 -4.58 -0.29
CA GLN A 104 -14.68 -4.04 1.01
C GLN A 104 -15.67 -2.97 1.47
N ASP A 105 -16.20 -3.14 2.67
CA ASP A 105 -16.86 -2.07 3.39
C ASP A 105 -15.82 -1.27 4.19
N TRP A 106 -15.41 -0.12 3.64
CA TRP A 106 -14.44 0.76 4.26
C TRP A 106 -14.97 1.49 5.50
N ASN A 107 -16.25 1.32 5.82
CA ASN A 107 -16.92 1.94 6.95
C ASN A 107 -16.98 1.00 8.16
N ALA A 108 -16.54 -0.24 8.01
CA ALA A 108 -16.53 -1.28 9.04
C ALA A 108 -15.13 -1.92 9.16
N PRO A 109 -14.88 -2.72 10.20
CA PRO A 109 -13.67 -3.53 10.26
C PRO A 109 -13.57 -4.48 9.06
N LEU A 110 -12.43 -4.52 8.41
CA LEU A 110 -12.20 -5.41 7.27
C LEU A 110 -12.13 -6.87 7.73
N PRO A 111 -12.80 -7.81 7.05
CA PRO A 111 -12.88 -9.22 7.45
C PRO A 111 -11.55 -9.97 7.32
N ALA A 112 -10.63 -9.46 6.50
CA ALA A 112 -9.28 -9.99 6.38
C ALA A 112 -8.29 -8.82 6.33
N ALA A 113 -7.33 -8.84 7.22
CA ALA A 113 -6.34 -7.80 7.41
C ALA A 113 -4.97 -8.39 7.81
N LEU A 114 -3.99 -7.53 8.03
CA LEU A 114 -2.60 -7.95 8.28
C LEU A 114 -2.42 -8.73 9.59
N GLY A 115 -3.34 -8.62 10.54
CA GLY A 115 -3.35 -9.45 11.75
C GLY A 115 -3.40 -10.95 11.44
N ASP A 116 -4.12 -11.33 10.37
CA ASP A 116 -4.23 -12.71 9.90
C ASP A 116 -2.94 -13.23 9.23
N LEU A 117 -1.98 -12.33 8.98
CA LEU A 117 -0.68 -12.61 8.37
C LEU A 117 0.49 -12.50 9.36
N GLY A 118 0.21 -12.53 10.67
CA GLY A 118 1.23 -12.50 11.70
C GLY A 118 1.71 -11.11 12.15
N PHE A 119 1.11 -10.02 11.69
CA PHE A 119 1.44 -8.67 12.17
C PHE A 119 0.63 -8.32 13.43
N ASP A 120 1.33 -7.96 14.50
CA ASP A 120 0.71 -7.51 15.76
C ASP A 120 0.09 -6.12 15.64
N TYR A 121 0.66 -5.28 14.79
CA TYR A 121 0.19 -3.92 14.52
C TYR A 121 0.34 -3.56 13.04
N HIS A 122 -0.58 -2.77 12.53
CA HIS A 122 -0.37 -2.16 11.22
C HIS A 122 -1.03 -0.78 11.10
N TYR A 123 -0.31 0.12 10.42
CA TYR A 123 -0.77 1.44 10.01
C TYR A 123 -0.36 1.66 8.55
N ILE A 124 -1.30 1.43 7.63
CA ILE A 124 -0.97 1.25 6.22
C ILE A 124 -1.85 2.07 5.28
N MET A 125 -1.35 2.25 4.06
CA MET A 125 -2.17 2.57 2.87
C MET A 125 -2.56 1.26 2.18
N ALA A 126 -3.82 1.09 1.78
CA ALA A 126 -4.33 -0.14 1.15
C ALA A 126 -3.53 -0.54 -0.10
N ALA A 127 -3.21 0.44 -0.96
CA ALA A 127 -2.37 0.22 -2.14
C ALA A 127 -1.21 1.22 -2.18
N THR A 128 -1.35 2.29 -2.94
CA THR A 128 -0.35 3.32 -3.17
C THR A 128 -0.96 4.70 -2.97
N ALA A 129 -0.14 5.74 -2.81
CA ALA A 129 -0.64 7.10 -2.66
C ALA A 129 -1.38 7.64 -3.90
N ASP A 130 -1.21 7.00 -5.05
CA ASP A 130 -1.85 7.36 -6.32
C ASP A 130 -3.15 6.59 -6.61
N ARG A 131 -3.58 5.69 -5.70
CA ARG A 131 -4.78 4.85 -5.86
C ARG A 131 -5.76 5.02 -4.71
N VAL A 132 -7.05 5.01 -5.01
CA VAL A 132 -8.10 4.94 -3.98
C VAL A 132 -8.16 3.54 -3.34
N PRO A 133 -8.59 3.42 -2.06
CA PRO A 133 -8.95 4.48 -1.14
C PRO A 133 -7.73 5.28 -0.67
N CYS A 134 -7.88 6.60 -0.61
CA CYS A 134 -6.84 7.50 -0.12
C CYS A 134 -6.99 7.72 1.39
N VAL A 135 -6.92 6.65 2.16
CA VAL A 135 -7.06 6.64 3.62
C VAL A 135 -5.98 5.78 4.26
N PHE A 136 -5.67 6.08 5.51
CA PHE A 136 -4.87 5.16 6.33
C PHE A 136 -5.79 4.12 6.99
N ILE A 137 -5.24 2.92 7.16
CA ILE A 137 -5.92 1.79 7.80
C ILE A 137 -5.08 1.36 8.99
N GLU A 138 -5.67 1.43 10.17
CA GLU A 138 -5.05 1.00 11.42
C GLU A 138 -5.76 -0.25 11.94
N ASN A 139 -5.02 -1.33 12.10
CA ASN A 139 -5.51 -2.60 12.63
C ASN A 139 -6.86 -3.04 12.01
N GLY A 140 -6.93 -2.99 10.68
CA GLY A 140 -8.11 -3.41 9.92
C GLY A 140 -9.25 -2.40 9.84
N LYS A 141 -9.09 -1.18 10.35
CA LYS A 141 -10.11 -0.12 10.29
C LYS A 141 -9.55 1.15 9.68
N VAL A 142 -10.39 1.90 8.99
CA VAL A 142 -10.03 3.23 8.49
C VAL A 142 -9.75 4.16 9.67
N ALA A 143 -8.56 4.75 9.70
CA ALA A 143 -8.18 5.74 10.70
C ALA A 143 -8.96 7.05 10.47
N ASN A 144 -9.35 7.72 11.55
CA ASN A 144 -10.14 8.96 11.53
C ASN A 144 -11.47 8.84 10.76
N TYR A 145 -12.09 7.66 10.81
CA TYR A 145 -13.36 7.41 10.17
C TYR A 145 -14.49 8.27 10.78
N ASP A 146 -15.27 8.90 9.92
CA ASP A 146 -16.46 9.67 10.28
C ASP A 146 -17.70 8.98 9.71
N PRO A 147 -18.60 8.44 10.55
CA PRO A 147 -19.82 7.77 10.08
C PRO A 147 -20.81 8.69 9.38
N SER A 148 -20.70 10.01 9.54
CA SER A 148 -21.55 10.98 8.84
C SER A 148 -21.12 11.22 7.39
N ASP A 149 -19.89 10.80 7.01
CA ASP A 149 -19.32 10.94 5.67
C ASP A 149 -18.77 9.58 5.17
N PRO A 150 -19.66 8.62 4.85
CA PRO A 150 -19.28 7.26 4.53
C PRO A 150 -18.43 7.16 3.26
N ILE A 151 -17.51 6.20 3.29
CA ILE A 151 -16.53 5.96 2.23
C ILE A 151 -17.10 4.98 1.22
N GLU A 152 -17.11 5.38 -0.05
CA GLU A 152 -17.41 4.51 -1.19
C GLU A 152 -16.21 4.49 -2.14
N VAL A 153 -15.83 3.31 -2.64
CA VAL A 153 -14.72 3.10 -3.57
C VAL A 153 -15.15 2.23 -4.74
N SER A 154 -14.74 2.60 -5.94
CA SER A 154 -14.99 1.83 -7.16
C SER A 154 -13.82 1.94 -8.13
N TYR A 155 -13.48 0.84 -8.80
CA TYR A 155 -12.51 0.82 -9.90
C TYR A 155 -13.18 0.66 -11.28
N THR A 156 -14.52 0.63 -11.31
CA THR A 156 -15.29 0.40 -12.54
C THR A 156 -16.04 1.62 -13.03
N LYS A 157 -16.57 2.45 -12.13
CA LYS A 157 -17.39 3.63 -12.48
C LYS A 157 -17.29 4.72 -11.42
N ASN A 158 -17.46 5.97 -11.87
CA ASN A 158 -17.55 7.12 -10.96
C ASN A 158 -18.89 7.16 -10.22
N PHE A 159 -18.91 7.85 -9.10
CA PHE A 159 -20.11 8.15 -8.32
C PHE A 159 -20.81 9.39 -8.90
N PRO A 160 -22.17 9.43 -8.89
CA PRO A 160 -22.90 10.59 -9.40
C PRO A 160 -22.49 11.87 -8.69
N GLY A 161 -22.14 12.89 -9.47
CA GLY A 161 -21.77 14.22 -8.96
C GLY A 161 -20.31 14.38 -8.53
N GLU A 162 -19.52 13.30 -8.47
CA GLU A 162 -18.11 13.39 -8.11
C GLU A 162 -17.26 13.82 -9.33
N PRO A 163 -16.38 14.83 -9.17
CA PRO A 163 -15.53 15.31 -10.26
C PRO A 163 -14.39 14.30 -10.56
N THR A 164 -13.98 14.26 -11.83
CA THR A 164 -12.79 13.52 -12.25
C THR A 164 -11.70 14.47 -12.73
N GLY A 165 -10.46 14.08 -12.60
CA GLY A 165 -9.35 14.85 -13.11
C GLY A 165 -9.34 14.99 -14.64
N LYS A 166 -10.00 14.05 -15.33
CA LYS A 166 -10.19 14.11 -16.78
C LYS A 166 -11.15 15.24 -17.20
N ASP A 167 -12.26 15.37 -16.47
CA ASP A 167 -13.35 16.27 -16.85
C ASP A 167 -13.26 17.63 -16.15
N ASN A 168 -12.45 17.74 -15.10
CA ASN A 168 -12.30 18.94 -14.27
C ASN A 168 -10.81 19.24 -13.99
N PRO A 169 -9.99 19.50 -15.01
CA PRO A 169 -8.56 19.72 -14.82
C PRO A 169 -8.23 20.95 -13.97
N GLU A 170 -9.14 21.91 -13.89
CA GLU A 170 -9.02 23.13 -13.07
C GLU A 170 -9.07 22.88 -11.55
N LEU A 171 -9.60 21.73 -11.13
CA LEU A 171 -9.65 21.32 -9.72
C LEU A 171 -8.36 20.65 -9.23
N GLN A 172 -7.41 20.47 -10.13
CA GLN A 172 -6.14 19.84 -9.82
C GLN A 172 -5.07 20.89 -9.53
N TYR A 173 -4.12 20.55 -8.65
CA TYR A 173 -2.88 21.29 -8.52
C TYR A 173 -2.08 21.19 -9.83
N ASN A 174 -0.95 21.90 -9.92
CA ASN A 174 -0.10 21.99 -11.13
C ASN A 174 0.53 20.64 -11.58
N LEU A 175 -0.14 19.52 -11.31
CA LEU A 175 0.28 18.18 -11.68
C LEU A 175 -0.65 17.63 -12.76
N HIS A 176 -0.12 17.48 -13.96
CA HIS A 176 -0.86 16.80 -15.03
C HIS A 176 -0.87 15.29 -14.78
N PRO A 177 -2.06 14.65 -14.78
CA PRO A 177 -2.18 13.23 -14.58
C PRO A 177 -1.54 12.45 -15.75
N SER A 178 -0.93 11.32 -15.42
CA SER A 178 -0.34 10.39 -16.39
C SER A 178 -0.75 8.95 -16.07
N ASN A 179 -0.64 8.04 -17.03
CA ASN A 179 -0.87 6.60 -16.83
C ASN A 179 -2.20 6.25 -16.13
N GLY A 180 -3.29 6.88 -16.56
CA GLY A 180 -4.63 6.63 -16.02
C GLY A 180 -4.96 7.37 -14.72
N HIS A 181 -4.08 8.23 -14.21
CA HIS A 181 -4.31 9.07 -13.03
C HIS A 181 -5.21 10.28 -13.35
N ALA A 182 -6.40 10.03 -13.86
CA ALA A 182 -7.34 11.07 -14.25
C ALA A 182 -8.75 10.80 -13.73
N MET A 183 -8.88 9.95 -12.71
CA MET A 183 -10.14 9.55 -12.10
C MET A 183 -10.48 10.46 -10.92
N SER A 184 -10.79 9.98 -9.75
CA SER A 184 -11.14 10.83 -8.59
C SER A 184 -10.10 11.90 -8.31
N ILE A 185 -10.57 13.08 -7.93
CA ILE A 185 -9.73 14.13 -7.37
C ILE A 185 -9.78 14.02 -5.84
N VAL A 186 -8.64 13.68 -5.26
CA VAL A 186 -8.48 13.61 -3.80
C VAL A 186 -7.43 14.62 -3.37
N ASN A 187 -7.85 15.59 -2.54
CA ASN A 187 -7.00 16.70 -2.09
C ASN A 187 -6.30 17.45 -3.26
N GLY A 188 -7.06 17.72 -4.33
CA GLY A 188 -6.55 18.44 -5.49
C GLY A 188 -5.63 17.65 -6.43
N ILE A 189 -5.53 16.34 -6.24
CA ILE A 189 -4.69 15.46 -7.08
C ILE A 189 -5.54 14.33 -7.65
N SER A 190 -5.48 14.13 -8.94
CA SER A 190 -6.13 13.00 -9.61
C SER A 190 -5.49 11.68 -9.23
N ARG A 191 -6.32 10.68 -9.03
CA ARG A 191 -5.94 9.33 -8.60
C ARG A 191 -6.46 8.29 -9.58
N ILE A 192 -5.98 7.06 -9.44
CA ILE A 192 -6.55 5.88 -10.09
C ILE A 192 -7.69 5.37 -9.22
N GLY A 193 -8.84 5.09 -9.83
CA GLY A 193 -10.07 4.67 -9.17
C GLY A 193 -10.95 5.84 -8.72
N TYR A 194 -12.14 5.52 -8.28
CA TYR A 194 -13.17 6.46 -7.88
C TYR A 194 -13.45 6.34 -6.39
N MET A 195 -13.57 7.47 -5.72
CA MET A 195 -13.82 7.53 -4.28
C MET A 195 -14.77 8.68 -3.96
N LYS A 196 -15.76 8.41 -3.10
CA LYS A 196 -16.66 9.39 -2.52
C LYS A 196 -16.59 9.28 -0.99
N GLY A 197 -16.84 10.37 -0.29
CA GLY A 197 -16.83 10.42 1.18
C GLY A 197 -15.44 10.32 1.81
N GLY A 198 -15.42 10.17 3.12
CA GLY A 198 -14.21 10.01 3.92
C GLY A 198 -13.32 11.25 4.03
N GLY A 199 -13.88 12.46 3.96
CA GLY A 199 -13.11 13.71 3.95
C GLY A 199 -12.14 13.86 5.13
N THR A 200 -12.54 13.45 6.33
CA THR A 200 -11.69 13.48 7.54
C THR A 200 -10.65 12.36 7.56
N ALA A 201 -10.95 11.23 6.91
CA ALA A 201 -10.07 10.05 6.86
C ALA A 201 -9.02 10.13 5.75
N ARG A 202 -9.24 10.98 4.72
CA ARG A 202 -8.31 11.11 3.59
C ARG A 202 -6.98 11.70 4.05
N TRP A 203 -5.87 11.07 3.67
CA TRP A 203 -4.58 11.73 3.86
C TRP A 203 -4.52 13.01 3.01
N LYS A 204 -3.84 14.01 3.52
CA LYS A 204 -3.52 15.22 2.74
C LYS A 204 -2.26 14.94 1.93
N ALA A 205 -2.27 15.39 0.67
CA ALA A 205 -1.03 15.50 -0.08
C ALA A 205 -0.36 16.80 0.38
N GLU A 206 0.69 16.68 1.17
CA GLU A 206 1.61 17.75 1.50
C GLU A 206 2.73 17.82 0.48
#